data_8ae9535a8cf6edaea1bd1f720f112c87
#
_entry.id   8ae9535a8cf6edaea1bd1f720f112c87
#
_cell.length_a   1.000
_cell.length_b   1.000
_cell.length_c   1.000
_cell.angle_alpha   90.00
_cell.angle_beta   90.00
_cell.angle_gamma   90.00
#
_symmetry.space_group_name_H-M   'P 1'
#
loop_
_entity.id
_entity.type
_entity.pdbx_description
1 polymer ?
#
loop_
_entity_poly.entity_id
_entity_poly.type
_entity_poly.pdbx_seq_one_letter_code
_entity_poly.pdbx_strand_id
1 'polypeptide(L)'
;MADFRFSRKYVIYASPDAVFEAFTDPGIVAAWGGGMSVFESTSGGRFEWFDGWVKGEVFGFEFGKELTFTWKPTEWDKRTKASKVHVRFAAHPAGTELSIDHSEFPNPEEAEKNDNFWIDHVLDPINDYFIAQMS
;
A
#
# COMPACT_ATOMS: atom_id res chain seq x y z
N MET A 1 -7.49 23.40 -8.79
CA MET A 1 -6.75 23.02 -7.57
C MET A 1 -5.68 22.03 -7.90
N ALA A 2 -4.50 22.21 -7.34
CA ALA A 2 -3.41 21.29 -7.58
C ALA A 2 -3.69 19.95 -6.90
N ASP A 3 -3.43 18.86 -7.61
CA ASP A 3 -3.51 17.51 -7.07
C ASP A 3 -2.07 17.07 -6.78
N PHE A 4 -1.72 17.03 -5.52
CA PHE A 4 -0.38 16.61 -5.10
C PHE A 4 -0.33 15.09 -5.04
N ARG A 5 0.57 14.50 -5.80
CA ARG A 5 0.62 13.06 -5.99
C ARG A 5 2.02 12.57 -6.33
N PHE A 6 2.22 11.25 -6.22
CA PHE A 6 3.38 10.59 -6.80
C PHE A 6 2.94 9.29 -7.47
N SER A 7 3.75 8.84 -8.42
CA SER A 7 3.59 7.53 -9.07
C SER A 7 4.93 6.81 -9.03
N ARG A 8 4.88 5.51 -8.74
CA ARG A 8 6.10 4.71 -8.61
C ARG A 8 5.87 3.30 -9.11
N LYS A 9 6.88 2.76 -9.77
CA LYS A 9 6.92 1.34 -10.15
C LYS A 9 7.98 0.65 -9.31
N TYR A 10 7.71 -0.61 -8.96
CA TYR A 10 8.63 -1.39 -8.11
C TYR A 10 8.44 -2.87 -8.41
N VAL A 11 9.55 -3.59 -8.58
CA VAL A 11 9.50 -5.03 -8.87
C VAL A 11 9.67 -5.83 -7.58
N ILE A 12 8.74 -6.74 -7.32
CA ILE A 12 8.76 -7.65 -6.17
C ILE A 12 8.97 -9.07 -6.69
N TYR A 13 9.85 -9.82 -6.05
CA TYR A 13 10.20 -11.19 -6.47
C TYR A 13 9.21 -12.21 -5.93
N ALA A 14 7.95 -12.09 -6.32
CA ALA A 14 6.88 -13.01 -6.01
C ALA A 14 5.74 -12.83 -7.01
N SER A 15 4.87 -13.83 -7.13
CA SER A 15 3.74 -13.76 -8.07
C SER A 15 2.76 -12.64 -7.69
N PRO A 16 1.97 -12.12 -8.66
CA PRO A 16 0.98 -11.09 -8.36
C PRO A 16 -0.01 -11.49 -7.26
N ASP A 17 -0.45 -12.74 -7.23
CA ASP A 17 -1.37 -13.22 -6.19
C ASP A 17 -0.71 -13.18 -4.82
N ALA A 18 0.55 -13.62 -4.71
CA ALA A 18 1.28 -13.60 -3.45
C ALA A 18 1.52 -12.17 -2.97
N VAL A 19 1.86 -11.26 -3.88
CA VAL A 19 2.09 -9.85 -3.52
C VAL A 19 0.77 -9.19 -3.09
N PHE A 20 -0.35 -9.52 -3.75
CA PHE A 20 -1.65 -9.02 -3.33
C PHE A 20 -1.97 -9.46 -1.90
N GLU A 21 -1.72 -10.73 -1.57
CA GLU A 21 -1.92 -11.23 -0.21
C GLU A 21 -1.02 -10.54 0.80
N ALA A 22 0.19 -10.13 0.39
CA ALA A 22 1.09 -9.38 1.28
C ALA A 22 0.54 -7.98 1.62
N PHE A 23 -0.40 -7.46 0.84
CA PHE A 23 -1.08 -6.21 1.15
C PHE A 23 -2.30 -6.42 2.04
N THR A 24 -2.91 -7.59 2.01
CA THR A 24 -4.27 -7.79 2.54
C THR A 24 -4.36 -8.81 3.68
N ASP A 25 -3.48 -9.79 3.72
CA ASP A 25 -3.52 -10.82 4.76
C ASP A 25 -2.85 -10.31 6.04
N PRO A 26 -3.58 -10.24 7.17
CA PRO A 26 -3.03 -9.67 8.40
C PRO A 26 -1.76 -10.38 8.90
N GLY A 27 -1.68 -11.69 8.75
CA GLY A 27 -0.50 -12.45 9.15
C GLY A 27 0.73 -12.10 8.33
N ILE A 28 0.55 -11.92 7.03
CA ILE A 28 1.65 -11.55 6.14
C ILE A 28 2.05 -10.09 6.36
N VAL A 29 1.08 -9.20 6.51
CA VAL A 29 1.37 -7.78 6.81
C VAL A 29 2.15 -7.67 8.12
N ALA A 30 1.77 -8.43 9.16
CA ALA A 30 2.52 -8.44 10.41
C ALA A 30 3.97 -8.92 10.21
N ALA A 31 4.18 -9.88 9.30
CA ALA A 31 5.51 -10.43 9.06
C ALA A 31 6.46 -9.43 8.41
N TRP A 32 5.99 -8.60 7.44
CA TRP A 32 6.88 -7.63 6.80
C TRP A 32 6.80 -6.24 7.42
N GLY A 33 5.66 -5.87 7.97
CA GLY A 33 5.45 -4.50 8.48
C GLY A 33 5.47 -4.40 10.00
N GLY A 34 5.19 -5.49 10.67
CA GLY A 34 4.98 -5.50 12.12
C GLY A 34 3.63 -4.92 12.48
N GLY A 35 3.14 -5.25 13.68
CA GLY A 35 1.90 -4.69 14.18
C GLY A 35 0.65 -5.32 13.59
N MET A 36 -0.49 -4.81 14.04
CA MET A 36 -1.80 -5.28 13.60
C MET A 36 -2.27 -4.53 12.37
N SER A 37 -3.02 -5.22 11.53
CA SER A 37 -3.60 -4.65 10.33
C SER A 37 -5.04 -5.11 10.15
N VAL A 38 -5.79 -4.35 9.35
CA VAL A 38 -7.18 -4.67 9.00
C VAL A 38 -7.34 -4.47 7.50
N PHE A 39 -7.92 -5.44 6.83
CA PHE A 39 -8.38 -5.30 5.45
C PHE A 39 -9.72 -6.00 5.32
N GLU A 40 -10.78 -5.23 5.25
CA GLU A 40 -12.13 -5.78 5.05
C GLU A 40 -12.42 -5.84 3.57
N SER A 41 -12.63 -7.06 3.05
CA SER A 41 -12.76 -7.35 1.62
C SER A 41 -14.14 -6.99 1.06
N THR A 42 -14.59 -5.76 1.31
CA THR A 42 -15.85 -5.25 0.78
C THR A 42 -15.67 -3.78 0.41
N SER A 43 -16.48 -3.31 -0.54
CA SER A 43 -16.51 -1.88 -0.84
C SER A 43 -16.97 -1.13 0.40
N GLY A 44 -16.24 -0.11 0.80
CA GLY A 44 -16.49 0.62 2.04
C GLY A 44 -15.90 -0.03 3.29
N GLY A 45 -15.19 -1.15 3.14
CA GLY A 45 -14.54 -1.83 4.25
C GLY A 45 -13.37 -1.03 4.83
N ARG A 46 -12.91 -1.42 6.02
CA ARG A 46 -11.80 -0.73 6.69
C ARG A 46 -10.46 -1.21 6.19
N PHE A 47 -9.52 -0.27 6.13
CA PHE A 47 -8.11 -0.53 5.88
C PHE A 47 -7.30 0.10 7.02
N GLU A 48 -6.38 -0.68 7.63
CA GLU A 48 -5.47 -0.16 8.64
C GLU A 48 -4.15 -0.93 8.57
N TRP A 49 -3.03 -0.20 8.64
CA TRP A 49 -1.70 -0.79 8.76
C TRP A 49 -0.96 -0.18 9.96
N PHE A 50 0.06 -0.89 10.42
CA PHE A 50 1.00 -0.43 11.46
C PHE A 50 0.27 -0.05 12.75
N ASP A 51 -0.52 -0.99 13.28
CA ASP A 51 -1.30 -0.80 14.52
C ASP A 51 -2.27 0.38 14.42
N GLY A 52 -2.78 0.67 13.21
CA GLY A 52 -3.70 1.77 13.00
C GLY A 52 -3.04 3.13 12.83
N TRP A 53 -1.71 3.16 12.66
CA TRP A 53 -1.04 4.43 12.37
C TRP A 53 -1.57 5.07 11.08
N VAL A 54 -1.87 4.27 10.08
CA VAL A 54 -2.56 4.73 8.87
C VAL A 54 -3.88 3.99 8.75
N LYS A 55 -4.93 4.72 8.39
CA LYS A 55 -6.28 4.19 8.24
C LYS A 55 -6.90 4.67 6.95
N GLY A 56 -7.87 3.91 6.46
CA GLY A 56 -8.60 4.27 5.27
C GLY A 56 -9.80 3.38 5.02
N GLU A 57 -10.34 3.52 3.82
CA GLU A 57 -11.51 2.80 3.36
C GLU A 57 -11.17 2.10 2.04
N VAL A 58 -11.62 0.86 1.90
CA VAL A 58 -11.43 0.09 0.67
C VAL A 58 -12.49 0.52 -0.33
N PHE A 59 -12.09 1.03 -1.49
CA PHE A 59 -13.01 1.40 -2.56
C PHE A 59 -13.28 0.25 -3.51
N GLY A 60 -12.27 -0.60 -3.75
CA GLY A 60 -12.45 -1.74 -4.62
C GLY A 60 -11.17 -2.52 -4.79
N PHE A 61 -11.30 -3.73 -5.31
CA PHE A 61 -10.14 -4.56 -5.60
C PHE A 61 -10.53 -5.65 -6.61
N GLU A 62 -9.51 -6.17 -7.30
CA GLU A 62 -9.60 -7.40 -8.07
C GLU A 62 -8.39 -8.22 -7.67
N PHE A 63 -8.62 -9.41 -7.12
CA PHE A 63 -7.57 -10.25 -6.56
C PHE A 63 -6.41 -10.46 -7.55
N GLY A 64 -5.19 -10.14 -7.09
CA GLY A 64 -3.99 -10.31 -7.90
C GLY A 64 -3.81 -9.27 -9.01
N LYS A 65 -4.71 -8.30 -9.15
CA LYS A 65 -4.67 -7.33 -10.24
C LYS A 65 -4.64 -5.88 -9.78
N GLU A 66 -5.56 -5.48 -8.92
CA GLU A 66 -5.59 -4.08 -8.46
C GLU A 66 -6.27 -3.93 -7.11
N LEU A 67 -5.97 -2.80 -6.45
CA LEU A 67 -6.47 -2.47 -5.14
C LEU A 67 -6.54 -0.95 -5.02
N THR A 68 -7.69 -0.43 -4.59
CA THR A 68 -7.88 1.01 -4.39
C THR A 68 -8.40 1.26 -2.98
N PHE A 69 -7.72 2.13 -2.25
CA PHE A 69 -8.11 2.47 -0.89
C PHE A 69 -7.65 3.87 -0.53
N THR A 70 -8.22 4.43 0.53
CA THR A 70 -7.78 5.73 1.04
C THR A 70 -6.71 5.55 2.09
N TRP A 71 -5.96 6.62 2.35
CA TRP A 71 -4.76 6.59 3.19
C TRP A 71 -4.72 7.87 4.00
N LYS A 72 -4.82 7.74 5.34
CA LYS A 72 -4.74 8.88 6.23
C LYS A 72 -3.92 8.53 7.46
N PRO A 73 -2.67 9.01 7.55
CA PRO A 73 -1.87 8.86 8.77
C PRO A 73 -2.52 9.57 9.96
N THR A 74 -2.35 9.01 11.15
CA THR A 74 -2.98 9.56 12.35
C THR A 74 -2.49 10.97 12.73
N GLU A 75 -1.29 11.36 12.30
CA GLU A 75 -0.77 12.69 12.58
C GLU A 75 -1.38 13.79 11.72
N TRP A 76 -2.15 13.42 10.67
CA TRP A 76 -2.85 14.43 9.88
C TRP A 76 -4.02 15.01 10.66
N ASP A 77 -4.28 16.32 10.47
CA ASP A 77 -5.39 17.03 11.09
C ASP A 77 -6.73 16.34 10.73
N LYS A 78 -7.68 16.35 11.67
CA LYS A 78 -9.01 15.77 11.45
C LYS A 78 -9.71 16.32 10.23
N ARG A 79 -9.45 17.58 9.89
CA ARG A 79 -10.07 18.25 8.72
C ARG A 79 -9.39 17.88 7.41
N THR A 80 -8.21 17.31 7.47
CA THR A 80 -7.49 16.91 6.27
C THR A 80 -8.16 15.68 5.66
N LYS A 81 -8.53 15.80 4.39
CA LYS A 81 -9.11 14.68 3.64
C LYS A 81 -8.07 13.57 3.48
N ALA A 82 -8.52 12.31 3.55
CA ALA A 82 -7.66 11.18 3.26
C ALA A 82 -7.14 11.23 1.82
N SER A 83 -5.90 10.82 1.62
CA SER A 83 -5.35 10.64 0.28
C SER A 83 -5.86 9.33 -0.32
N LYS A 84 -5.55 9.08 -1.59
CA LYS A 84 -6.06 7.93 -2.31
C LYS A 84 -4.93 7.13 -2.94
N VAL A 85 -4.95 5.81 -2.73
CA VAL A 85 -3.95 4.90 -3.27
C VAL A 85 -4.60 3.97 -4.29
N HIS A 86 -3.97 3.85 -5.45
CA HIS A 86 -4.33 2.85 -6.44
C HIS A 86 -3.07 2.01 -6.73
N VAL A 87 -3.15 0.70 -6.49
CA VAL A 87 -2.06 -0.24 -6.73
C VAL A 87 -2.46 -1.19 -7.82
N ARG A 88 -1.60 -1.36 -8.82
CA ARG A 88 -1.77 -2.38 -9.85
C ARG A 88 -0.67 -3.41 -9.74
N PHE A 89 -1.03 -4.68 -9.94
CA PHE A 89 -0.14 -5.83 -9.83
C PHE A 89 -0.04 -6.48 -11.20
N ALA A 90 1.07 -6.31 -11.88
CA ALA A 90 1.25 -6.85 -13.23
C ALA A 90 2.35 -7.93 -13.22
N ALA A 91 2.12 -9.00 -13.99
CA ALA A 91 3.13 -10.04 -14.12
C ALA A 91 4.41 -9.49 -14.73
N HIS A 92 5.55 -9.90 -14.20
CA HIS A 92 6.88 -9.48 -14.63
C HIS A 92 7.79 -10.71 -14.67
N PRO A 93 8.79 -10.77 -15.57
CA PRO A 93 9.68 -11.94 -15.60
C PRO A 93 10.32 -12.30 -14.26
N ALA A 94 10.58 -11.30 -13.40
CA ALA A 94 11.14 -11.53 -12.06
C ALA A 94 10.06 -11.74 -10.98
N GLY A 95 8.78 -11.60 -11.30
CA GLY A 95 7.68 -11.74 -10.34
C GLY A 95 6.53 -10.80 -10.61
N THR A 96 6.51 -9.65 -9.96
CA THR A 96 5.43 -8.68 -10.09
C THR A 96 5.99 -7.27 -10.23
N GLU A 97 5.49 -6.51 -11.20
CA GLU A 97 5.71 -5.07 -11.23
C GLU A 97 4.51 -4.40 -10.59
N LEU A 98 4.75 -3.71 -9.47
CA LEU A 98 3.75 -2.88 -8.83
C LEU A 98 3.76 -1.50 -9.45
N SER A 99 2.57 -0.94 -9.69
CA SER A 99 2.41 0.46 -10.05
C SER A 99 1.61 1.13 -8.96
N ILE A 100 2.23 2.05 -8.23
CA ILE A 100 1.60 2.78 -7.13
C ILE A 100 1.25 4.18 -7.64
N ASP A 101 -0.03 4.53 -7.60
CA ASP A 101 -0.51 5.89 -7.80
C ASP A 101 -1.10 6.38 -6.50
N HIS A 102 -0.44 7.33 -5.84
CA HIS A 102 -0.89 7.87 -4.58
C HIS A 102 -1.16 9.36 -4.78
N SER A 103 -2.42 9.74 -4.69
CA SER A 103 -2.89 11.07 -5.07
C SER A 103 -3.68 11.73 -3.94
N GLU A 104 -4.09 12.98 -4.18
CA GLU A 104 -4.94 13.76 -3.26
C GLU A 104 -4.26 14.05 -1.93
N PHE A 105 -2.95 14.25 -1.94
CA PHE A 105 -2.22 14.73 -0.76
C PHE A 105 -2.58 16.19 -0.46
N PRO A 106 -2.51 16.58 0.82
CA PRO A 106 -2.84 17.96 1.20
C PRO A 106 -1.81 18.99 0.73
N ASN A 107 -0.55 18.57 0.53
CA ASN A 107 0.52 19.45 0.10
C ASN A 107 1.67 18.63 -0.50
N PRO A 108 2.62 19.30 -1.22
CA PRO A 108 3.71 18.56 -1.85
C PRO A 108 4.68 17.92 -0.87
N GLU A 109 4.85 18.47 0.32
CA GLU A 109 5.73 17.88 1.34
C GLU A 109 5.22 16.54 1.81
N GLU A 110 3.89 16.40 1.99
CA GLU A 110 3.30 15.11 2.36
C GLU A 110 3.40 14.10 1.23
N ALA A 111 3.27 14.53 -0.01
CA ALA A 111 3.44 13.63 -1.14
C ALA A 111 4.87 13.06 -1.18
N GLU A 112 5.88 13.89 -1.03
CA GLU A 112 7.28 13.48 -1.03
C GLU A 112 7.60 12.57 0.16
N LYS A 113 7.12 12.94 1.35
CA LYS A 113 7.31 12.16 2.57
C LYS A 113 6.74 10.76 2.44
N ASN A 114 5.53 10.64 1.87
CA ASN A 114 4.89 9.36 1.71
C ASN A 114 5.48 8.54 0.56
N ASP A 115 6.01 9.19 -0.48
CA ASP A 115 6.75 8.48 -1.52
C ASP A 115 7.95 7.73 -0.90
N ASN A 116 8.74 8.43 -0.08
CA ASN A 116 9.87 7.82 0.63
C ASN A 116 9.41 6.75 1.62
N PHE A 117 8.31 7.00 2.33
CA PHE A 117 7.76 6.04 3.27
C PHE A 117 7.36 4.73 2.58
N TRP A 118 6.75 4.81 1.40
CA TRP A 118 6.36 3.62 0.65
C TRP A 118 7.57 2.74 0.33
N ILE A 119 8.68 3.34 -0.08
CA ILE A 119 9.89 2.56 -0.38
C ILE A 119 10.45 1.93 0.88
N ASP A 120 10.67 2.73 1.92
CA ASP A 120 11.42 2.32 3.10
C ASP A 120 10.63 1.40 4.02
N HIS A 121 9.31 1.57 4.10
CA HIS A 121 8.49 0.88 5.10
C HIS A 121 7.46 -0.08 4.50
N VAL A 122 7.26 -0.08 3.20
CA VAL A 122 6.30 -0.97 2.53
C VAL A 122 6.98 -1.83 1.47
N LEU A 123 7.51 -1.21 0.43
CA LEU A 123 7.98 -1.95 -0.75
C LEU A 123 9.25 -2.74 -0.48
N ASP A 124 10.27 -2.11 0.10
CA ASP A 124 11.49 -2.83 0.47
C ASP A 124 11.22 -3.94 1.49
N PRO A 125 10.46 -3.70 2.58
CA PRO A 125 10.14 -4.78 3.51
C PRO A 125 9.35 -5.93 2.90
N ILE A 126 8.40 -5.66 2.02
CA ILE A 126 7.65 -6.73 1.34
C ILE A 126 8.60 -7.55 0.47
N ASN A 127 9.46 -6.89 -0.31
CA ASN A 127 10.40 -7.61 -1.17
C ASN A 127 11.37 -8.44 -0.34
N ASP A 128 11.89 -7.89 0.75
CA ASP A 128 12.79 -8.60 1.66
C ASP A 128 12.11 -9.84 2.26
N TYR A 129 10.83 -9.72 2.60
CA TYR A 129 10.04 -10.83 3.11
C TYR A 129 10.03 -11.99 2.11
N PHE A 130 9.76 -11.71 0.84
CA PHE A 130 9.71 -12.74 -0.19
C PHE A 130 11.10 -13.29 -0.52
N ILE A 131 12.13 -12.44 -0.57
CA ILE A 131 13.51 -12.89 -0.83
C ILE A 131 13.95 -13.84 0.28
N ALA A 132 13.63 -13.57 1.53
CA ALA A 132 13.99 -14.42 2.65
C ALA A 132 13.39 -15.83 2.54
N GLN A 133 12.24 -15.96 1.89
CA GLN A 133 11.57 -17.25 1.71
C GLN A 133 12.13 -18.06 0.55
N MET A 134 12.94 -17.45 -0.29
CA MET A 134 13.57 -18.13 -1.44
C MET A 134 14.81 -18.92 -1.06
N SER A 135 15.33 -18.72 0.11
CA SER A 135 16.57 -19.38 0.59
C SER A 135 16.33 -20.65 1.37
#